data_d93e3dbe0cf97da6260691b0287f3a9c
#
_entry.id   d93e3dbe0cf97da6260691b0287f3a9c
#
_cell.length_a   1.000
_cell.length_b   1.000
_cell.length_c   1.000
_cell.angle_alpha   90.00
_cell.angle_beta   90.00
_cell.angle_gamma   90.00
#
_symmetry.space_group_name_H-M   'P 1'
#
loop_
_entity.id
_entity.type
_entity.pdbx_description
1 polymer ?
#
loop_
_entity_poly.entity_id
_entity_poly.type
_entity_poly.pdbx_seq_one_letter_code
_entity_poly.pdbx_strand_id
1 'polypeptide(L)'
;HPAMLDPLANYIRRTGTPLISGTTGYSEEQMDVLRQLGKSAAVLYSANYSLGVALLRRILENFGPMLLADFDVELVEKHHNQKADAPSGTAKMLADALDPHRRLRRISGREGFCGARDRDEMGMFALRGGTVAGEHTLYFFGEDETLSFSHSAASRRIFAAGAVKAAELLAGKDPGFYTLDEILFSTADTERMD
;
A
#
# COMPACT_ATOMS: atom_id res chain seq x y z
N HIS A 1 14.44 1.85 11.97
CA HIS A 1 15.07 0.53 11.90
C HIS A 1 14.45 -0.39 12.96
N PRO A 2 14.15 -1.66 12.64
CA PRO A 2 13.48 -2.59 13.57
C PRO A 2 14.13 -2.72 14.95
N ALA A 3 15.48 -2.64 15.01
CA ALA A 3 16.24 -2.72 16.28
C ALA A 3 15.90 -1.60 17.29
N MET A 4 15.20 -0.54 16.87
CA MET A 4 14.79 0.55 17.76
C MET A 4 13.43 0.29 18.44
N LEU A 5 12.77 -0.82 18.13
CA LEU A 5 11.42 -1.07 18.61
C LEU A 5 11.36 -1.22 20.13
N ASP A 6 12.27 -2.01 20.75
CA ASP A 6 12.23 -2.27 22.19
C ASP A 6 12.40 -1.02 23.05
N PRO A 7 13.42 -0.15 22.84
CA PRO A 7 13.53 1.08 23.61
C PRO A 7 12.32 2.02 23.38
N LEU A 8 11.80 2.07 22.14
CA LEU A 8 10.63 2.87 21.81
C LEU A 8 9.37 2.31 22.49
N ALA A 9 9.17 1.00 22.49
CA ALA A 9 8.05 0.34 23.16
C ALA A 9 8.04 0.62 24.68
N ASN A 10 9.22 0.56 25.33
CA ASN A 10 9.35 0.87 26.73
C ASN A 10 9.00 2.34 27.06
N TYR A 11 9.39 3.26 26.18
CA TYR A 11 9.02 4.66 26.29
C TYR A 11 7.50 4.85 26.18
N ILE A 12 6.88 4.29 25.14
CA ILE A 12 5.44 4.42 24.87
C ILE A 12 4.59 3.84 26.00
N ARG A 13 4.93 2.64 26.50
CA ARG A 13 4.21 2.03 27.64
C ARG A 13 4.21 2.91 28.88
N ARG A 14 5.28 3.69 29.09
CA ARG A 14 5.41 4.58 30.25
C ARG A 14 4.70 5.91 30.05
N THR A 15 4.65 6.43 28.85
CA THR A 15 4.20 7.82 28.59
C THR A 15 2.83 7.91 27.92
N GLY A 16 2.33 6.85 27.29
CA GLY A 16 1.13 6.87 26.46
C GLY A 16 1.29 7.69 25.16
N THR A 17 2.51 8.05 24.79
CA THR A 17 2.78 8.86 23.59
C THR A 17 2.33 8.13 22.31
N PRO A 18 1.51 8.74 21.45
CA PRO A 18 1.12 8.15 20.17
C PRO A 18 2.32 7.84 19.28
N LEU A 19 2.24 6.76 18.50
CA LEU A 19 3.29 6.31 17.59
C LEU A 19 2.77 6.17 16.17
N ILE A 20 3.48 6.77 15.21
CA ILE A 20 3.44 6.32 13.81
C ILE A 20 4.73 5.61 13.44
N SER A 21 4.65 4.49 12.72
CA SER A 21 5.81 3.75 12.26
C SER A 21 5.69 3.43 10.78
N GLY A 22 6.71 3.86 10.03
CA GLY A 22 6.92 3.51 8.60
C GLY A 22 8.10 2.55 8.42
N THR A 23 8.61 1.97 9.50
CA THR A 23 9.74 1.04 9.44
C THR A 23 9.31 -0.26 8.78
N THR A 24 10.00 -0.65 7.71
CA THR A 24 9.80 -1.94 7.03
C THR A 24 10.75 -3.00 7.59
N GLY A 25 10.41 -4.28 7.37
CA GLY A 25 11.25 -5.40 7.79
C GLY A 25 11.13 -5.80 9.26
N TYR A 26 10.02 -5.46 9.91
CA TYR A 26 9.67 -6.06 11.20
C TYR A 26 9.40 -7.56 11.07
N SER A 27 9.84 -8.36 12.03
CA SER A 27 9.41 -9.75 12.19
C SER A 27 7.95 -9.80 12.70
N GLU A 28 7.31 -10.98 12.64
CA GLU A 28 5.95 -11.14 13.20
C GLU A 28 5.92 -10.85 14.71
N GLU A 29 6.94 -11.27 15.46
CA GLU A 29 7.06 -10.97 16.90
C GLU A 29 7.14 -9.45 17.14
N GLN A 30 7.86 -8.73 16.28
CA GLN A 30 7.95 -7.28 16.36
C GLN A 30 6.63 -6.60 15.98
N MET A 31 5.91 -7.12 14.99
CA MET A 31 4.56 -6.66 14.65
C MET A 31 3.58 -6.90 15.80
N ASP A 32 3.71 -8.02 16.53
CA ASP A 32 2.90 -8.26 17.72
C ASP A 32 3.21 -7.27 18.86
N VAL A 33 4.48 -6.89 19.02
CA VAL A 33 4.84 -5.81 19.96
C VAL A 33 4.13 -4.50 19.58
N LEU A 34 4.12 -4.11 18.31
CA LEU A 34 3.41 -2.91 17.84
C LEU A 34 1.90 -3.00 18.11
N ARG A 35 1.27 -4.14 17.82
CA ARG A 35 -0.16 -4.37 18.12
C ARG A 35 -0.45 -4.26 19.62
N GLN A 36 0.42 -4.84 20.47
CA GLN A 36 0.26 -4.76 21.93
C GLN A 36 0.45 -3.35 22.49
N LEU A 37 1.29 -2.51 21.86
CA LEU A 37 1.42 -1.10 22.24
C LEU A 37 0.12 -0.33 22.07
N GLY A 38 -0.76 -0.76 21.17
CA GLY A 38 -2.10 -0.21 21.01
C GLY A 38 -2.96 -0.24 22.29
N LYS A 39 -2.62 -1.10 23.27
CA LYS A 39 -3.28 -1.10 24.60
C LYS A 39 -2.90 0.09 25.47
N SER A 40 -1.78 0.74 25.18
CA SER A 40 -1.23 1.83 26.00
C SER A 40 -1.23 3.17 25.29
N ALA A 41 -1.29 3.20 23.96
CA ALA A 41 -1.25 4.43 23.15
C ALA A 41 -1.93 4.23 21.80
N ALA A 42 -2.24 5.30 21.09
CA ALA A 42 -2.62 5.23 19.69
C ALA A 42 -1.39 4.89 18.84
N VAL A 43 -1.42 3.76 18.15
CA VAL A 43 -0.31 3.26 17.32
C VAL A 43 -0.78 3.08 15.89
N LEU A 44 -0.11 3.70 14.95
CA LEU A 44 -0.33 3.54 13.52
C LEU A 44 0.89 2.92 12.85
N TYR A 45 0.70 1.83 12.14
CA TYR A 45 1.72 1.23 11.29
C TYR A 45 1.27 1.23 9.82
N SER A 46 2.16 1.69 8.94
CA SER A 46 2.01 1.53 7.49
C SER A 46 3.37 1.42 6.81
N ALA A 47 3.51 0.47 5.88
CA ALA A 47 4.70 0.37 5.03
C ALA A 47 4.75 1.46 3.94
N ASN A 48 3.64 2.16 3.68
CA ASN A 48 3.53 3.23 2.69
C ASN A 48 2.54 4.30 3.19
N TYR A 49 3.00 5.54 3.31
CA TYR A 49 2.20 6.68 3.77
C TYR A 49 1.70 7.58 2.65
N SER A 50 1.80 7.18 1.38
CA SER A 50 1.23 7.96 0.28
C SER A 50 -0.30 7.93 0.33
N LEU A 51 -0.92 9.10 0.47
CA LEU A 51 -2.38 9.24 0.40
C LEU A 51 -2.95 8.74 -0.93
N GLY A 52 -2.26 9.05 -2.06
CA GLY A 52 -2.69 8.59 -3.37
C GLY A 52 -2.64 7.07 -3.53
N VAL A 53 -1.62 6.42 -2.95
CA VAL A 53 -1.52 4.94 -2.92
C VAL A 53 -2.60 4.32 -2.04
N ALA A 54 -2.89 4.92 -0.88
CA ALA A 54 -3.96 4.46 0.00
C ALA A 54 -5.34 4.55 -0.67
N LEU A 55 -5.61 5.67 -1.35
CA LEU A 55 -6.85 5.86 -2.11
C LEU A 55 -6.96 4.85 -3.27
N LEU A 56 -5.89 4.68 -4.05
CA LEU A 56 -5.85 3.69 -5.14
C LEU A 56 -6.12 2.28 -4.61
N ARG A 57 -5.49 1.89 -3.49
CA ARG A 57 -5.74 0.61 -2.82
C ARG A 57 -7.22 0.45 -2.46
N ARG A 58 -7.82 1.48 -1.86
CA ARG A 58 -9.24 1.47 -1.47
C ARG A 58 -10.19 1.30 -2.65
N ILE A 59 -9.88 1.94 -3.79
CA ILE A 59 -10.63 1.76 -5.04
C ILE A 59 -10.57 0.29 -5.48
N LEU A 60 -9.38 -0.30 -5.49
CA LEU A 60 -9.19 -1.69 -5.89
C LEU A 60 -9.89 -2.68 -4.96
N GLU A 61 -9.86 -2.46 -3.65
CA GLU A 61 -10.59 -3.29 -2.66
C GLU A 61 -12.10 -3.24 -2.88
N ASN A 62 -12.65 -2.06 -3.16
CA ASN A 62 -14.10 -1.88 -3.29
C ASN A 62 -14.65 -2.34 -4.66
N PHE A 63 -13.91 -2.11 -5.74
CA PHE A 63 -14.35 -2.37 -7.11
C PHE A 63 -13.67 -3.57 -7.77
N GLY A 64 -12.65 -4.15 -7.12
CA GLY A 64 -11.88 -5.28 -7.64
C GLY A 64 -12.72 -6.45 -8.15
N PRO A 65 -13.67 -6.98 -7.37
CA PRO A 65 -14.51 -8.10 -7.82
C PRO A 65 -15.28 -7.81 -9.11
N MET A 66 -15.79 -6.59 -9.29
CA MET A 66 -16.48 -6.15 -10.50
C MET A 66 -15.50 -6.06 -11.68
N LEU A 67 -14.34 -5.43 -11.46
CA LEU A 67 -13.33 -5.26 -12.50
C LEU A 67 -12.77 -6.62 -12.98
N LEU A 68 -12.54 -7.54 -12.06
CA LEU A 68 -12.03 -8.88 -12.42
C LEU A 68 -13.05 -9.79 -13.10
N ALA A 69 -14.35 -9.48 -13.01
CA ALA A 69 -15.38 -10.26 -13.70
C ALA A 69 -15.35 -10.06 -15.21
N ASP A 70 -15.07 -8.82 -15.67
CA ASP A 70 -15.25 -8.44 -17.08
C ASP A 70 -13.95 -8.00 -17.76
N PHE A 71 -12.87 -7.71 -17.01
CA PHE A 71 -11.63 -7.17 -17.54
C PHE A 71 -10.43 -8.07 -17.31
N ASP A 72 -9.54 -8.13 -18.28
CA ASP A 72 -8.18 -8.63 -18.11
C ASP A 72 -7.31 -7.58 -17.42
N VAL A 73 -6.56 -7.97 -16.39
CA VAL A 73 -5.78 -7.01 -15.58
C VAL A 73 -4.28 -7.19 -15.79
N GLU A 74 -3.59 -6.06 -15.92
CA GLU A 74 -2.13 -5.98 -15.97
C GLU A 74 -1.65 -4.83 -15.07
N LEU A 75 -0.56 -5.06 -14.34
CA LEU A 75 0.07 -4.06 -13.48
C LEU A 75 1.48 -3.74 -13.99
N VAL A 76 1.74 -2.46 -14.19
CA VAL A 76 3.08 -1.94 -14.55
C VAL A 76 3.57 -1.02 -13.46
N GLU A 77 4.78 -1.25 -12.96
CA GLU A 77 5.43 -0.37 -12.00
C GLU A 77 6.79 0.13 -12.52
N LYS A 78 7.14 1.37 -12.17
CA LYS A 78 8.39 2.01 -12.58
C LYS A 78 9.11 2.56 -11.38
N HIS A 79 10.41 2.31 -11.27
CA HIS A 79 11.28 2.89 -10.23
C HIS A 79 12.66 3.20 -10.77
N HIS A 80 13.44 3.89 -9.93
CA HIS A 80 14.84 4.21 -10.23
C HIS A 80 15.68 2.94 -10.48
N ASN A 81 16.79 3.12 -11.19
CA ASN A 81 17.69 2.03 -11.59
C ASN A 81 18.42 1.33 -10.43
N GLN A 82 18.40 1.91 -9.22
CA GLN A 82 19.00 1.32 -8.01
C GLN A 82 18.02 0.48 -7.17
N LYS A 83 16.76 0.33 -7.60
CA LYS A 83 15.79 -0.50 -6.86
C LYS A 83 16.04 -1.96 -7.12
N ALA A 84 16.39 -2.71 -6.05
CA ALA A 84 16.80 -4.11 -6.15
C ALA A 84 15.62 -5.09 -6.25
N ASP A 85 14.51 -4.81 -5.54
CA ASP A 85 13.32 -5.68 -5.55
C ASP A 85 12.43 -5.42 -6.76
N ALA A 86 11.89 -6.49 -7.34
CA ALA A 86 10.89 -6.48 -8.42
C ALA A 86 9.96 -7.70 -8.30
N PRO A 87 8.62 -7.54 -8.41
CA PRO A 87 7.89 -6.28 -8.33
C PRO A 87 8.06 -5.59 -6.98
N SER A 88 7.79 -4.26 -6.94
CA SER A 88 7.90 -3.47 -5.72
C SER A 88 6.90 -3.90 -4.64
N GLY A 89 7.18 -3.57 -3.37
CA GLY A 89 6.23 -3.84 -2.28
C GLY A 89 4.86 -3.20 -2.49
N THR A 90 4.82 -1.98 -3.04
CA THR A 90 3.57 -1.29 -3.38
C THR A 90 2.82 -2.00 -4.52
N ALA A 91 3.50 -2.48 -5.55
CA ALA A 91 2.89 -3.26 -6.62
C ALA A 91 2.24 -4.54 -6.09
N LYS A 92 2.94 -5.27 -5.21
CA LYS A 92 2.41 -6.48 -4.56
C LYS A 92 1.18 -6.16 -3.71
N MET A 93 1.23 -5.08 -2.92
CA MET A 93 0.11 -4.62 -2.08
C MET A 93 -1.12 -4.26 -2.93
N LEU A 94 -0.95 -3.55 -4.04
CA LEU A 94 -2.05 -3.20 -4.94
C LEU A 94 -2.64 -4.44 -5.63
N ALA A 95 -1.80 -5.39 -6.04
CA ALA A 95 -2.24 -6.66 -6.59
C ALA A 95 -2.99 -7.52 -5.55
N ASP A 96 -2.55 -7.52 -4.29
CA ASP A 96 -3.26 -8.21 -3.19
C ASP A 96 -4.58 -7.51 -2.84
N ALA A 97 -4.66 -6.19 -2.93
CA ALA A 97 -5.88 -5.43 -2.73
C ALA A 97 -6.94 -5.73 -3.80
N LEU A 98 -6.52 -5.86 -5.06
CA LEU A 98 -7.38 -6.21 -6.17
C LEU A 98 -7.85 -7.67 -6.12
N ASP A 99 -6.95 -8.59 -5.78
CA ASP A 99 -7.17 -10.04 -5.74
C ASP A 99 -6.73 -10.61 -4.38
N PRO A 100 -7.51 -10.38 -3.30
CA PRO A 100 -7.14 -10.78 -1.93
C PRO A 100 -7.09 -12.30 -1.75
N HIS A 101 -7.81 -13.05 -2.57
CA HIS A 101 -7.84 -14.52 -2.53
C HIS A 101 -6.82 -15.18 -3.46
N ARG A 102 -6.00 -14.38 -4.17
CA ARG A 102 -4.98 -14.83 -5.11
C ARG A 102 -5.49 -15.83 -6.14
N ARG A 103 -6.64 -15.56 -6.71
CA ARG A 103 -7.27 -16.39 -7.76
C ARG A 103 -6.52 -16.26 -9.08
N LEU A 104 -5.90 -15.08 -9.33
CA LEU A 104 -5.12 -14.83 -10.51
C LEU A 104 -3.67 -15.30 -10.34
N ARG A 105 -3.20 -16.04 -11.32
CA ARG A 105 -1.79 -16.43 -11.44
C ARG A 105 -0.96 -15.20 -11.82
N ARG A 106 -0.02 -14.82 -10.98
CA ARG A 106 0.85 -13.65 -11.22
C ARG A 106 2.03 -14.03 -12.09
N ILE A 107 2.19 -13.33 -13.20
CA ILE A 107 3.30 -13.53 -14.15
C ILE A 107 4.15 -12.26 -14.25
N SER A 108 5.49 -12.46 -14.34
CA SER A 108 6.46 -11.35 -14.32
C SER A 108 6.91 -10.90 -15.72
N GLY A 109 6.31 -11.44 -16.77
CA GLY A 109 6.62 -11.08 -18.16
C GLY A 109 6.10 -12.11 -19.14
N ARG A 110 6.11 -11.73 -20.42
CA ARG A 110 5.86 -12.61 -21.57
C ARG A 110 6.99 -12.44 -22.56
N GLU A 111 7.53 -13.54 -23.07
CA GLU A 111 8.63 -13.54 -24.02
C GLU A 111 8.42 -14.62 -25.08
N GLY A 112 8.76 -14.32 -26.31
CA GLY A 112 8.66 -15.26 -27.44
C GLY A 112 7.21 -15.60 -27.78
N PHE A 113 6.98 -16.84 -28.25
CA PHE A 113 5.66 -17.34 -28.58
C PHE A 113 5.01 -18.03 -27.38
N CYS A 114 4.28 -17.25 -26.58
CA CYS A 114 3.67 -17.69 -25.32
C CYS A 114 2.18 -18.05 -25.42
N GLY A 115 1.59 -18.02 -26.64
CA GLY A 115 0.16 -18.26 -26.81
C GLY A 115 -0.72 -17.08 -26.43
N ALA A 116 -2.04 -17.31 -26.42
CA ALA A 116 -3.00 -16.34 -25.95
C ALA A 116 -2.91 -16.18 -24.42
N ARG A 117 -3.29 -15.00 -23.92
CA ARG A 117 -3.40 -14.74 -22.49
C ARG A 117 -4.54 -15.56 -21.88
N ASP A 118 -4.30 -16.17 -20.73
CA ASP A 118 -5.34 -16.81 -19.93
C ASP A 118 -6.13 -15.77 -19.11
N ARG A 119 -7.42 -16.01 -18.86
CA ARG A 119 -8.25 -15.11 -18.06
C ARG A 119 -7.85 -15.09 -16.57
N ASP A 120 -7.27 -16.17 -16.08
CA ASP A 120 -6.87 -16.35 -14.69
C ASP A 120 -5.44 -15.86 -14.41
N GLU A 121 -4.88 -14.96 -15.23
CA GLU A 121 -3.56 -14.39 -14.98
C GLU A 121 -3.59 -12.87 -14.79
N MET A 122 -2.58 -12.39 -14.05
CA MET A 122 -2.26 -10.98 -13.87
C MET A 122 -0.79 -10.75 -14.19
N GLY A 123 -0.49 -10.02 -15.25
CA GLY A 123 0.87 -9.58 -15.52
C GLY A 123 1.33 -8.53 -14.53
N MET A 124 2.56 -8.68 -14.02
CA MET A 124 3.20 -7.72 -13.12
C MET A 124 4.57 -7.33 -13.68
N PHE A 125 4.65 -6.17 -14.31
CA PHE A 125 5.84 -5.72 -15.03
C PHE A 125 6.58 -4.62 -14.27
N ALA A 126 7.87 -4.79 -14.10
CA ALA A 126 8.73 -3.88 -13.37
C ALA A 126 9.73 -3.19 -14.31
N LEU A 127 9.60 -1.88 -14.49
CA LEU A 127 10.52 -1.05 -15.25
C LEU A 127 11.51 -0.37 -14.29
N ARG A 128 12.77 -0.32 -14.68
CA ARG A 128 13.85 0.33 -13.92
C ARG A 128 14.57 1.34 -14.80
N GLY A 129 14.64 2.61 -14.33
CA GLY A 129 15.32 3.66 -15.11
C GLY A 129 15.47 4.96 -14.36
N GLY A 130 16.54 5.67 -14.62
CA GLY A 130 16.81 7.00 -14.09
C GLY A 130 16.61 7.11 -12.59
N THR A 131 15.91 8.18 -12.19
CA THR A 131 15.63 8.54 -10.78
C THR A 131 14.15 8.48 -10.42
N VAL A 132 13.33 7.70 -11.15
CA VAL A 132 11.90 7.58 -10.93
C VAL A 132 11.62 7.20 -9.50
N ALA A 133 10.84 8.02 -8.78
CA ALA A 133 10.57 7.83 -7.36
C ALA A 133 9.62 6.65 -7.09
N GLY A 134 8.69 6.41 -8.01
CA GLY A 134 7.75 5.29 -8.01
C GLY A 134 6.48 5.62 -8.80
N GLU A 135 6.12 4.77 -9.72
CA GLU A 135 4.89 4.85 -10.50
C GLU A 135 4.25 3.48 -10.57
N HIS A 136 2.92 3.42 -10.43
CA HIS A 136 2.16 2.17 -10.47
C HIS A 136 0.91 2.42 -11.29
N THR A 137 0.70 1.62 -12.33
CA THR A 137 -0.50 1.68 -13.17
C THR A 137 -1.11 0.29 -13.28
N LEU A 138 -2.40 0.19 -12.96
CA LEU A 138 -3.21 -0.99 -13.27
C LEU A 138 -4.03 -0.68 -14.51
N TYR A 139 -3.96 -1.57 -15.47
CA TYR A 139 -4.76 -1.56 -16.69
C TYR A 139 -5.80 -2.67 -16.60
N PHE A 140 -7.01 -2.35 -17.02
CA PHE A 140 -8.15 -3.25 -17.12
C PHE A 140 -8.63 -3.21 -18.56
N PHE A 141 -8.42 -4.31 -19.28
CA PHE A 141 -8.74 -4.43 -20.71
C PHE A 141 -10.05 -5.18 -20.85
N GLY A 142 -11.10 -4.50 -21.27
CA GLY A 142 -12.40 -5.06 -21.64
C GLY A 142 -12.55 -5.21 -23.14
N GLU A 143 -13.75 -5.60 -23.58
CA GLU A 143 -14.10 -5.61 -24.99
C GLU A 143 -14.29 -4.16 -25.47
N ASP A 144 -13.48 -3.73 -26.45
CA ASP A 144 -13.48 -2.38 -27.04
C ASP A 144 -13.20 -1.21 -26.07
N GLU A 145 -12.78 -1.49 -24.83
CA GLU A 145 -12.43 -0.44 -23.86
C GLU A 145 -11.23 -0.80 -22.99
N THR A 146 -10.60 0.24 -22.46
CA THR A 146 -9.55 0.10 -21.46
C THR A 146 -9.77 1.12 -20.34
N LEU A 147 -9.81 0.61 -19.10
CA LEU A 147 -9.78 1.45 -17.92
C LEU A 147 -8.39 1.39 -17.30
N SER A 148 -7.88 2.49 -16.75
CA SER A 148 -6.61 2.49 -16.02
C SER A 148 -6.66 3.34 -14.77
N PHE A 149 -6.01 2.85 -13.71
CA PHE A 149 -5.75 3.61 -12.50
C PHE A 149 -4.24 3.78 -12.32
N SER A 150 -3.79 5.01 -12.18
CA SER A 150 -2.36 5.31 -12.08
C SER A 150 -2.06 6.19 -10.87
N HIS A 151 -0.95 5.88 -10.20
CA HIS A 151 -0.33 6.73 -9.21
C HIS A 151 1.14 6.97 -9.60
N SER A 152 1.55 8.24 -9.65
CA SER A 152 2.92 8.65 -9.94
C SER A 152 3.45 9.56 -8.84
N ALA A 153 4.56 9.16 -8.23
CA ALA A 153 5.27 9.95 -7.23
C ALA A 153 6.32 10.83 -7.90
N ALA A 154 6.15 12.14 -7.86
CA ALA A 154 7.17 13.09 -8.35
C ALA A 154 8.42 13.09 -7.45
N SER A 155 8.30 12.76 -6.17
CA SER A 155 9.39 12.63 -5.21
C SER A 155 9.02 11.80 -4.01
N ARG A 156 10.00 11.35 -3.22
CA ARG A 156 9.77 10.65 -1.94
C ARG A 156 9.15 11.53 -0.85
N ARG A 157 9.06 12.84 -1.06
CA ARG A 157 8.45 13.78 -0.10
C ARG A 157 6.98 13.45 0.18
N ILE A 158 6.27 12.80 -0.75
CA ILE A 158 4.88 12.37 -0.55
C ILE A 158 4.72 11.45 0.65
N PHE A 159 5.70 10.56 0.91
CA PHE A 159 5.63 9.64 2.05
C PHE A 159 5.80 10.38 3.38
N ALA A 160 6.73 11.36 3.43
CA ALA A 160 6.92 12.19 4.61
C ALA A 160 5.69 13.08 4.88
N ALA A 161 5.13 13.72 3.85
CA ALA A 161 3.92 14.53 3.97
C ALA A 161 2.73 13.68 4.44
N GLY A 162 2.55 12.48 3.89
CA GLY A 162 1.51 11.55 4.34
C GLY A 162 1.70 11.07 5.77
N ALA A 163 2.94 10.82 6.21
CA ALA A 163 3.24 10.47 7.58
C ALA A 163 2.90 11.61 8.56
N VAL A 164 3.23 12.85 8.21
CA VAL A 164 2.86 14.03 9.02
C VAL A 164 1.33 14.15 9.11
N LYS A 165 0.62 14.05 7.97
CA LYS A 165 -0.84 14.07 7.96
C LYS A 165 -1.45 12.95 8.82
N ALA A 166 -0.91 11.75 8.72
CA ALA A 166 -1.35 10.61 9.54
C ALA A 166 -1.09 10.86 11.05
N ALA A 167 0.04 11.50 11.41
CA ALA A 167 0.33 11.86 12.78
C ALA A 167 -0.65 12.89 13.34
N GLU A 168 -1.02 13.92 12.55
CA GLU A 168 -2.04 14.91 12.90
C GLU A 168 -3.40 14.25 13.18
N LEU A 169 -3.80 13.30 12.33
CA LEU A 169 -5.08 12.58 12.47
C LEU A 169 -5.06 11.56 13.62
N LEU A 170 -3.88 10.99 13.93
CA LEU A 170 -3.73 10.08 15.07
C LEU A 170 -3.70 10.81 16.41
N ALA A 171 -3.28 12.06 16.41
CA ALA A 171 -3.23 12.88 17.62
C ALA A 171 -4.63 13.03 18.23
N GLY A 172 -4.79 12.65 19.49
CA GLY A 172 -6.08 12.68 20.18
C GLY A 172 -6.98 11.45 19.96
N LYS A 173 -6.54 10.44 19.20
CA LYS A 173 -7.21 9.14 19.17
C LYS A 173 -6.97 8.38 20.45
N ASP A 174 -7.96 7.58 20.84
CA ASP A 174 -7.84 6.66 21.97
C ASP A 174 -6.74 5.62 21.75
N PRO A 175 -6.21 4.99 22.81
CA PRO A 175 -5.33 3.85 22.65
C PRO A 175 -5.94 2.80 21.71
N GLY A 176 -5.15 2.35 20.73
CA GLY A 176 -5.57 1.43 19.69
C GLY A 176 -4.45 1.16 18.70
N PHE A 177 -4.54 0.04 17.98
CA PHE A 177 -3.68 -0.22 16.82
C PHE A 177 -4.48 0.11 15.55
N TYR A 178 -3.99 1.09 14.80
CA TYR A 178 -4.66 1.65 13.63
C TYR A 178 -3.94 1.33 12.34
N THR A 179 -4.69 1.11 11.30
CA THR A 179 -4.21 1.11 9.92
C THR A 179 -4.27 2.52 9.33
N LEU A 180 -3.52 2.77 8.25
CA LEU A 180 -3.57 4.05 7.55
C LEU A 180 -4.98 4.33 6.98
N ASP A 181 -5.66 3.30 6.52
CA ASP A 181 -7.02 3.39 5.96
C ASP A 181 -8.05 3.82 7.02
N GLU A 182 -7.99 3.23 8.22
CA GLU A 182 -8.87 3.63 9.34
C GLU A 182 -8.66 5.09 9.75
N ILE A 183 -7.42 5.57 9.63
CA ILE A 183 -7.10 6.98 9.95
C ILE A 183 -7.54 7.93 8.84
N LEU A 184 -7.35 7.55 7.55
CA LEU A 184 -7.64 8.42 6.42
C LEU A 184 -9.11 8.42 5.99
N PHE A 185 -9.82 7.30 6.17
CA PHE A 185 -11.16 7.08 5.62
C PHE A 185 -12.20 6.75 6.70
N SER A 186 -11.97 7.17 7.95
CA SER A 186 -13.00 7.05 9.00
C SER A 186 -14.22 7.89 8.62
N THR A 187 -15.41 7.33 8.79
CA THR A 187 -16.71 7.94 8.42
C THR A 187 -16.97 9.31 9.06
N ALA A 188 -16.24 9.69 10.11
CA ALA A 188 -16.34 11.00 10.74
C ALA A 188 -15.80 12.17 9.88
N ASP A 189 -14.97 11.88 8.84
CA ASP A 189 -14.40 12.92 7.99
C ASP A 189 -15.18 13.14 6.67
N THR A 190 -16.11 12.26 6.31
CA THR A 190 -17.00 12.44 5.15
C THR A 190 -18.05 13.54 5.37
N GLU A 191 -18.39 13.83 6.63
CA GLU A 191 -19.34 14.90 6.99
C GLU A 191 -18.73 16.32 6.99
N ARG A 192 -17.41 16.45 6.76
CA ARG A 192 -16.71 17.74 6.68
C ARG A 192 -16.51 18.25 5.26
N MET A 193 -17.04 17.55 4.27
CA MET A 193 -16.91 17.93 2.86
C MET A 193 -18.20 18.56 2.28
N ASP A 194 -19.20 18.81 3.12
CA ASP A 194 -20.43 19.56 2.78
C ASP A 194 -20.35 21.02 3.24
#